data_9b19512776a87e55b63bb083eb9cca04
#
_entry.id   9b19512776a87e55b63bb083eb9cca04
#
_cell.length_a   1.000
_cell.length_b   1.000
_cell.length_c   1.000
_cell.angle_alpha   90.00
_cell.angle_beta   90.00
_cell.angle_gamma   90.00
#
_symmetry.space_group_name_H-M   'P 1'
#
loop_
_entity.id
_entity.type
_entity.pdbx_description
1 polymer ?
#
loop_
_entity_poly.entity_id
_entity_poly.type
_entity_poly.pdbx_seq_one_letter_code
_entity_poly.pdbx_strand_id
1 'polypeptide(L)'
;MSTLEADILEILHEWHTPKAARILKEMGVSERNWMLFALHSGIADGRHWPLRDLADIAHPAISHVRVWQIVRKTEKRLREYIAARRGQ
;
A
#
# COMPACT_ATOMS: atom_id res chain seq x y z
N MET A 1 -17.00 7.58 10.97
CA MET A 1 -15.87 6.74 10.58
C MET A 1 -16.29 5.80 9.44
N SER A 2 -15.50 5.70 8.39
CA SER A 2 -15.89 4.88 7.24
C SER A 2 -15.53 3.41 7.48
N THR A 3 -16.54 2.54 7.59
CA THR A 3 -16.34 1.10 7.69
C THR A 3 -15.73 0.52 6.42
N LEU A 4 -16.01 1.14 5.26
CA LEU A 4 -15.46 0.72 3.98
C LEU A 4 -13.93 0.82 3.96
N GLU A 5 -13.38 1.94 4.40
CA GLU A 5 -11.93 2.12 4.47
C GLU A 5 -11.29 1.11 5.41
N ALA A 6 -11.86 0.94 6.60
CA ALA A 6 -11.36 -0.02 7.57
C ALA A 6 -11.41 -1.45 7.03
N ASP A 7 -12.48 -1.83 6.35
CA ASP A 7 -12.63 -3.16 5.77
C ASP A 7 -11.59 -3.43 4.68
N ILE A 8 -11.36 -2.45 3.81
CA ILE A 8 -10.37 -2.57 2.74
C ILE A 8 -8.96 -2.72 3.34
N LEU A 9 -8.61 -1.88 4.32
CA LEU A 9 -7.31 -1.95 4.97
C LEU A 9 -7.10 -3.26 5.73
N GLU A 10 -8.14 -3.79 6.33
CA GLU A 10 -8.07 -5.09 7.01
C GLU A 10 -7.75 -6.21 6.02
N ILE A 11 -8.40 -6.21 4.86
CA ILE A 11 -8.11 -7.19 3.80
C ILE A 11 -6.67 -7.02 3.31
N LEU A 12 -6.24 -5.79 3.08
CA LEU A 12 -4.92 -5.50 2.55
C LEU A 12 -3.80 -5.67 3.57
N HIS A 13 -4.13 -5.83 4.85
CA HIS A 13 -3.14 -6.14 5.89
C HIS A 13 -2.42 -7.45 5.57
N GLU A 14 -3.12 -8.42 5.01
CA GLU A 14 -2.53 -9.67 4.52
C GLU A 14 -2.53 -9.67 2.99
N TRP A 15 -1.61 -8.89 2.42
CA TRP A 15 -1.60 -8.57 1.00
C TRP A 15 -1.29 -9.74 0.07
N HIS A 16 -0.81 -10.85 0.59
CA HIS A 16 -0.52 -12.04 -0.20
C HIS A 16 -1.71 -12.99 -0.34
N THR A 17 -2.85 -12.67 0.25
CA THR A 17 -4.06 -13.49 0.09
C THR A 17 -4.69 -13.25 -1.28
N PRO A 18 -5.45 -14.22 -1.83
CA PRO A 18 -6.12 -14.03 -3.11
C PRO A 18 -7.07 -12.83 -3.14
N LYS A 19 -7.76 -12.57 -2.03
CA LYS A 19 -8.69 -11.46 -1.93
C LYS A 19 -7.95 -10.12 -1.99
N ALA A 20 -6.86 -10.00 -1.26
CA ALA A 20 -6.02 -8.81 -1.29
C ALA A 20 -5.37 -8.62 -2.66
N ALA A 21 -4.90 -9.71 -3.27
CA ALA A 21 -4.29 -9.65 -4.60
C ALA A 21 -5.27 -9.10 -5.64
N ARG A 22 -6.54 -9.47 -5.54
CA ARG A 22 -7.57 -8.94 -6.43
C ARG A 22 -7.74 -7.43 -6.26
N ILE A 23 -7.80 -6.96 -5.02
CA ILE A 23 -7.93 -5.54 -4.72
C ILE A 23 -6.72 -4.76 -5.24
N LEU A 24 -5.51 -5.27 -5.00
CA LEU A 24 -4.28 -4.64 -5.48
C LEU A 24 -4.28 -4.54 -7.01
N LYS A 25 -4.73 -5.58 -7.68
CA LYS A 25 -4.83 -5.57 -9.14
C LYS A 25 -5.82 -4.49 -9.62
N GLU A 26 -6.98 -4.39 -8.96
CA GLU A 26 -7.97 -3.36 -9.27
C GLU A 26 -7.42 -1.96 -9.06
N MET A 27 -6.58 -1.77 -8.03
CA MET A 27 -5.92 -0.50 -7.75
C MET A 27 -4.79 -0.18 -8.72
N GLY A 28 -4.28 -1.19 -9.43
CA GLY A 28 -3.10 -1.04 -10.27
C GLY A 28 -1.81 -0.94 -9.45
N VAL A 29 -1.75 -1.61 -8.32
CA VAL A 29 -0.62 -1.59 -7.39
C VAL A 29 -0.03 -2.99 -7.28
N SER A 30 1.29 -3.11 -7.46
CA SER A 30 1.97 -4.39 -7.26
C SER A 30 2.05 -4.74 -5.78
N GLU A 31 2.22 -6.03 -5.49
CA GLU A 31 2.39 -6.49 -4.12
C GLU A 31 3.61 -5.83 -3.47
N ARG A 32 4.73 -5.71 -4.20
CA ARG A 32 5.92 -5.04 -3.69
C ARG A 32 5.65 -3.58 -3.34
N ASN A 33 4.98 -2.85 -4.23
CA ASN A 33 4.70 -1.43 -3.99
C ASN A 33 3.75 -1.24 -2.82
N TRP A 34 2.77 -2.12 -2.66
CA TRP A 34 1.90 -2.09 -1.50
C TRP A 34 2.68 -2.34 -0.22
N MET A 35 3.57 -3.33 -0.22
CA MET A 35 4.40 -3.63 0.95
C MET A 35 5.20 -2.41 1.39
N LEU A 36 5.84 -1.72 0.45
CA LEU A 36 6.62 -0.52 0.76
C LEU A 36 5.76 0.58 1.38
N PHE A 37 4.58 0.80 0.81
CA PHE A 37 3.62 1.76 1.36
C PHE A 37 3.13 1.35 2.74
N ALA A 38 2.74 0.10 2.93
CA ALA A 38 2.21 -0.39 4.20
C ALA A 38 3.23 -0.31 5.33
N LEU A 39 4.49 -0.61 5.03
CA LEU A 39 5.57 -0.49 6.03
C LEU A 39 5.83 0.97 6.37
N HIS A 40 5.86 1.85 5.37
CA HIS A 40 6.13 3.27 5.60
C HIS A 40 5.01 3.96 6.37
N SER A 41 3.77 3.63 6.05
CA SER A 41 2.59 4.27 6.66
C SER A 41 2.21 3.73 8.02
N GLY A 42 2.80 2.62 8.44
CA GLY A 42 2.47 1.96 9.71
C GLY A 42 1.31 0.98 9.63
N ILE A 43 0.72 0.78 8.46
CA ILE A 43 -0.39 -0.15 8.27
C ILE A 43 0.05 -1.60 8.54
N ALA A 44 1.28 -1.96 8.15
CA ALA A 44 1.75 -3.33 8.24
C ALA A 44 2.01 -3.80 9.67
N ASP A 45 2.73 -3.00 10.46
CA ASP A 45 3.17 -3.42 11.80
C ASP A 45 3.11 -2.31 12.85
N GLY A 46 2.47 -1.20 12.54
CA GLY A 46 2.36 -0.05 13.45
C GLY A 46 3.61 0.81 13.51
N ARG A 47 4.66 0.45 12.80
CA ARG A 47 5.93 1.19 12.75
C ARG A 47 6.02 1.94 11.43
N HIS A 48 6.51 3.18 11.49
CA HIS A 48 6.74 4.00 10.30
C HIS A 48 8.17 3.82 9.82
N TRP A 49 8.37 2.90 8.88
CA TRP A 49 9.70 2.57 8.38
C TRP A 49 10.27 3.75 7.58
N PRO A 50 11.52 4.17 7.84
CA PRO A 50 12.15 5.22 7.05
C PRO A 50 12.32 4.79 5.59
N LEU A 51 12.25 5.77 4.68
CA LEU A 51 12.41 5.49 3.24
C LEU A 51 13.74 4.80 2.93
N ARG A 52 14.80 5.17 3.65
CA ARG A 52 16.12 4.60 3.46
C ARG A 52 16.14 3.11 3.76
N ASP A 53 15.47 2.70 4.83
CA ASP A 53 15.40 1.28 5.22
C ASP A 53 14.60 0.49 4.18
N LEU A 54 13.54 1.07 3.66
CA LEU A 54 12.73 0.43 2.63
C LEU A 54 13.50 0.28 1.32
N ALA A 55 14.35 1.25 0.99
CA ALA A 55 15.20 1.17 -0.20
C ALA A 55 16.13 -0.04 -0.12
N ASP A 56 16.65 -0.32 1.07
CA ASP A 56 17.59 -1.44 1.29
C ASP A 56 16.90 -2.80 1.18
N ILE A 57 15.64 -2.93 1.60
CA ILE A 57 14.93 -4.21 1.56
C ILE A 57 14.20 -4.47 0.25
N ALA A 58 14.07 -3.46 -0.62
CA ALA A 58 13.41 -3.63 -1.91
C ALA A 58 14.24 -4.53 -2.84
N HIS A 59 13.57 -5.36 -3.63
CA HIS A 59 14.23 -6.25 -4.59
C HIS A 59 13.69 -5.98 -5.98
N PRO A 60 14.52 -5.51 -6.93
CA PRO A 60 15.91 -5.06 -6.69
C PRO A 60 15.96 -3.81 -5.83
N ALA A 61 17.12 -3.57 -5.20
CA ALA A 61 17.33 -2.38 -4.39
C ALA A 61 17.15 -1.11 -5.24
N ILE A 62 16.49 -0.12 -4.67
CA ILE A 62 16.19 1.15 -5.36
C ILE A 62 16.55 2.31 -4.44
N SER A 63 16.61 3.53 -4.99
CA SER A 63 16.91 4.71 -4.20
C SER A 63 15.75 5.06 -3.26
N HIS A 64 16.06 5.77 -2.17
CA HIS A 64 15.02 6.24 -1.26
C HIS A 64 14.08 7.24 -1.93
N VAL A 65 14.56 7.99 -2.91
CA VAL A 65 13.71 8.88 -3.70
C VAL A 65 12.67 8.07 -4.49
N ARG A 66 13.10 6.95 -5.08
CA ARG A 66 12.19 6.06 -5.81
C ARG A 66 11.16 5.45 -4.87
N VAL A 67 11.57 5.05 -3.67
CA VAL A 67 10.64 4.52 -2.66
C VAL A 67 9.59 5.58 -2.34
N TRP A 68 10.01 6.84 -2.13
CA TRP A 68 9.09 7.92 -1.85
C TRP A 68 8.06 8.11 -2.96
N GLN A 69 8.51 8.06 -4.22
CA GLN A 69 7.60 8.15 -5.37
C GLN A 69 6.58 7.01 -5.38
N ILE A 70 7.03 5.80 -5.09
CA ILE A 70 6.16 4.62 -5.03
C ILE A 70 5.13 4.76 -3.91
N VAL A 71 5.57 5.19 -2.73
CA VAL A 71 4.69 5.38 -1.58
C VAL A 71 3.61 6.43 -1.90
N ARG A 72 4.01 7.56 -2.48
CA ARG A 72 3.07 8.62 -2.84
C ARG A 72 2.05 8.15 -3.87
N LYS A 73 2.50 7.45 -4.89
CA LYS A 73 1.62 6.94 -5.94
C LYS A 73 0.65 5.89 -5.38
N THR A 74 1.14 5.01 -4.52
CA THR A 74 0.32 3.98 -3.90
C THR A 74 -0.75 4.58 -3.02
N GLU A 75 -0.40 5.59 -2.22
CA GLU A 75 -1.36 6.32 -1.39
C GLU A 75 -2.47 6.92 -2.24
N LYS A 76 -2.10 7.55 -3.36
CA LYS A 76 -3.07 8.15 -4.28
C LYS A 76 -4.01 7.09 -4.84
N ARG A 77 -3.48 5.96 -5.27
CA ARG A 77 -4.27 4.85 -5.81
C ARG A 77 -5.26 4.31 -4.78
N LEU A 78 -4.81 4.17 -3.54
CA LEU A 78 -5.67 3.72 -2.44
C LEU A 78 -6.82 4.69 -2.21
N ARG A 79 -6.53 5.99 -2.14
CA ARG A 79 -7.56 7.01 -1.94
C ARG A 79 -8.59 7.02 -3.08
N GLU A 80 -8.13 6.91 -4.31
CA GLU A 80 -9.00 6.87 -5.48
C GLU A 80 -9.90 5.62 -5.46
N TYR A 81 -9.34 4.48 -5.08
CA TYR A 81 -10.07 3.24 -4.99
C TYR A 81 -11.20 3.33 -3.96
N ILE A 82 -10.89 3.85 -2.77
CA ILE A 82 -11.87 4.02 -1.71
C ILE A 82 -12.94 5.02 -2.12
N ALA A 83 -12.54 6.14 -2.71
CA ALA A 83 -13.48 7.18 -3.15
C ALA A 83 -14.45 6.65 -4.21
N ALA A 84 -13.96 5.86 -5.15
CA ALA A 84 -14.80 5.27 -6.19
C ALA A 84 -15.85 4.34 -5.61
N ARG A 85 -15.50 3.58 -4.57
CA ARG A 85 -16.45 2.67 -3.94
C ARG A 85 -17.47 3.41 -3.06
N ARG A 86 -17.09 4.53 -2.47
CA ARG A 86 -18.04 5.36 -1.70
C ARG A 86 -19.10 6.00 -2.60
N GLY A 87 -18.77 6.22 -3.87
CA GLY A 87 -19.70 6.78 -4.83
C GLY A 87 -20.72 5.80 -5.37
N GLN A 88 -20.65 4.55 -4.96
CA GLN A 88 -21.57 3.50 -5.43
C GLN A 88 -22.73 3.28 -4.50
#